data_73dbfd70c779173ae53f6d0c1e3dd9c7
#
_entry.id   73dbfd70c779173ae53f6d0c1e3dd9c7
#
_cell.length_a   1.000
_cell.length_b   1.000
_cell.length_c   1.000
_cell.angle_alpha   90.00
_cell.angle_beta   90.00
_cell.angle_gamma   90.00
#
_symmetry.space_group_name_H-M   'P 1'
#
loop_
_entity.id
_entity.type
_entity.pdbx_description
1 polymer ?
#
loop_
_entity_poly.entity_id
_entity_poly.type
_entity_poly.pdbx_seq_one_letter_code
_entity_poly.pdbx_strand_id
1 'polypeptide(L)'
;RRPGVNLYGSSIVALDSRTGEFVWWYQSLPHDMWDYDCSWNAVLGEVEGKKAIFKGCKNGFMYALDAATGEPFWIYHPPSVWLPQPGMAYPDPKNIEDLQRAWPTSHVGEQDFISANYAGILEADVAYDGDRLYLGAYNMPVKVCVPEYPNDFGNTLNMCESDRHPTNSTIYGLDANTGEEVWSYFIDGVAY
;
A
#
# COMPACT_ATOMS: atom_id res chain seq x y z
N ARG A 1 -7.10 -20.49 -6.91
CA ARG A 1 -5.68 -20.39 -6.52
C ARG A 1 -4.87 -19.98 -7.73
N ARG A 2 -4.15 -18.88 -7.66
CA ARG A 2 -3.31 -18.34 -8.74
C ARG A 2 -1.86 -18.43 -8.28
N PRO A 3 -1.02 -19.32 -8.82
CA PRO A 3 0.39 -19.38 -8.47
C PRO A 3 1.16 -18.17 -9.02
N GLY A 4 2.32 -17.88 -8.43
CA GLY A 4 3.21 -16.80 -8.85
C GLY A 4 2.80 -15.43 -8.35
N VAL A 5 3.50 -14.40 -8.81
CA VAL A 5 3.36 -13.01 -8.36
C VAL A 5 2.11 -12.29 -8.90
N ASN A 6 1.42 -12.91 -9.81
CA ASN A 6 0.18 -12.42 -10.43
C ASN A 6 0.30 -11.01 -11.04
N LEU A 7 1.29 -10.83 -11.91
CA LEU A 7 1.38 -9.62 -12.72
C LEU A 7 0.11 -9.50 -13.60
N TYR A 8 -0.52 -8.38 -13.64
CA TYR A 8 -0.23 -7.05 -13.10
C TYR A 8 -1.23 -6.69 -11.99
N GLY A 9 -1.61 -7.64 -11.13
CA GLY A 9 -2.43 -7.33 -9.96
C GLY A 9 -1.71 -6.35 -9.03
N SER A 10 -2.44 -5.47 -8.35
CA SER A 10 -1.94 -4.44 -7.42
C SER A 10 -0.73 -3.69 -7.98
N SER A 11 -0.82 -3.25 -9.25
CA SER A 11 0.28 -2.63 -9.97
C SER A 11 -0.08 -1.27 -10.54
N ILE A 12 0.93 -0.42 -10.68
CA ILE A 12 0.90 0.79 -11.50
C ILE A 12 1.47 0.40 -12.87
N VAL A 13 0.74 0.69 -13.93
CA VAL A 13 1.13 0.34 -15.30
C VAL A 13 1.13 1.60 -16.15
N ALA A 14 2.23 1.84 -16.86
CA ALA A 14 2.35 2.92 -17.82
C ALA A 14 2.21 2.39 -19.25
N LEU A 15 1.37 3.07 -20.02
CA LEU A 15 1.14 2.80 -21.43
C LEU A 15 1.43 4.06 -22.25
N ASP A 16 1.92 3.89 -23.47
CA ASP A 16 1.97 5.01 -24.42
C ASP A 16 0.56 5.43 -24.78
N SER A 17 0.24 6.70 -24.56
CA SER A 17 -1.14 7.22 -24.74
C SER A 17 -1.62 7.25 -26.18
N ARG A 18 -0.73 7.15 -27.18
CA ARG A 18 -1.07 7.18 -28.60
C ARG A 18 -1.20 5.79 -29.20
N THR A 19 -0.38 4.85 -28.74
CA THR A 19 -0.30 3.51 -29.29
C THR A 19 -0.94 2.45 -28.41
N GLY A 20 -1.05 2.73 -27.10
CA GLY A 20 -1.45 1.76 -26.08
C GLY A 20 -0.35 0.74 -25.77
N GLU A 21 0.86 0.94 -26.32
CA GLU A 21 1.98 0.05 -26.05
C GLU A 21 2.42 0.14 -24.61
N PHE A 22 2.82 -1.01 -24.06
CA PHE A 22 3.33 -1.14 -22.72
C PHE A 22 4.72 -0.43 -22.60
N VAL A 23 4.88 0.37 -21.53
CA VAL A 23 6.12 1.09 -21.27
C VAL A 23 6.84 0.49 -20.06
N TRP A 24 6.20 0.51 -18.88
CA TRP A 24 6.73 -0.06 -17.65
C TRP A 24 5.60 -0.43 -16.67
N TRP A 25 5.96 -1.12 -15.60
CA TRP A 25 5.08 -1.43 -14.49
C TRP A 25 5.84 -1.41 -13.16
N TYR A 26 5.12 -1.15 -12.10
CA TYR A 26 5.57 -1.29 -10.72
C TYR A 26 4.50 -2.03 -9.93
N GLN A 27 4.84 -3.17 -9.33
CA GLN A 27 3.91 -3.96 -8.53
C GLN A 27 4.04 -3.59 -7.07
N SER A 28 3.00 -2.99 -6.47
CA SER A 28 3.01 -2.56 -5.08
C SER A 28 2.91 -3.72 -4.09
N LEU A 29 2.26 -4.81 -4.50
CA LEU A 29 2.15 -6.03 -3.71
C LEU A 29 2.07 -7.26 -4.63
N PRO A 30 3.07 -8.16 -4.59
CA PRO A 30 3.00 -9.42 -5.34
C PRO A 30 2.00 -10.38 -4.72
N HIS A 31 1.24 -11.09 -5.58
CA HIS A 31 0.28 -12.12 -5.17
C HIS A 31 -0.69 -11.64 -4.08
N ASP A 32 -1.28 -10.49 -4.32
CA ASP A 32 -2.21 -9.89 -3.37
C ASP A 32 -3.37 -10.84 -3.05
N MET A 33 -3.52 -11.18 -1.78
CA MET A 33 -4.61 -11.95 -1.20
C MET A 33 -5.35 -11.17 -0.11
N TRP A 34 -4.95 -9.90 0.10
CA TRP A 34 -5.37 -9.04 1.18
C TRP A 34 -6.41 -8.02 0.78
N ASP A 35 -6.73 -7.93 -0.52
CA ASP A 35 -7.56 -6.87 -1.07
C ASP A 35 -6.90 -5.49 -0.90
N TYR A 36 -5.57 -5.45 -1.08
CA TYR A 36 -4.78 -4.23 -0.98
C TYR A 36 -4.74 -3.50 -2.32
N ASP A 37 -5.88 -2.95 -2.67
CA ASP A 37 -6.04 -2.17 -3.87
C ASP A 37 -5.02 -1.02 -3.95
N CYS A 38 -4.54 -0.77 -5.16
CA CYS A 38 -3.76 0.40 -5.49
C CYS A 38 -4.45 1.17 -6.63
N SER A 39 -5.78 1.33 -6.50
CA SER A 39 -6.68 1.70 -7.59
C SER A 39 -7.00 3.18 -7.71
N TRP A 40 -6.77 3.98 -6.65
CA TRP A 40 -7.06 5.41 -6.67
C TRP A 40 -6.13 6.19 -7.59
N ASN A 41 -6.43 7.48 -7.80
CA ASN A 41 -5.69 8.30 -8.74
C ASN A 41 -4.21 8.40 -8.35
N ALA A 42 -3.37 8.49 -9.37
CA ALA A 42 -1.98 8.91 -9.21
C ALA A 42 -1.89 10.41 -9.44
N VAL A 43 -1.13 11.09 -8.61
CA VAL A 43 -0.85 12.52 -8.76
C VAL A 43 0.45 12.70 -9.53
N LEU A 44 0.42 13.55 -10.55
CA LEU A 44 1.63 13.88 -11.31
C LEU A 44 2.30 15.11 -10.70
N GLY A 45 3.62 15.03 -10.55
CA GLY A 45 4.44 16.11 -10.03
C GLY A 45 5.90 15.97 -10.43
N GLU A 46 6.79 16.48 -9.61
CA GLU A 46 8.23 16.45 -9.86
C GLU A 46 8.99 16.08 -8.59
N VAL A 47 10.09 15.35 -8.76
CA VAL A 47 11.11 15.07 -7.76
C VAL A 47 12.44 15.51 -8.33
N GLU A 48 13.09 16.51 -7.71
CA GLU A 48 14.37 17.08 -8.19
C GLU A 48 14.35 17.46 -9.69
N GLY A 49 13.23 18.03 -10.16
CA GLY A 49 13.06 18.45 -11.54
C GLY A 49 12.78 17.34 -12.55
N LYS A 50 12.59 16.11 -12.09
CA LYS A 50 12.15 14.97 -12.91
C LYS A 50 10.67 14.71 -12.70
N LYS A 51 9.97 14.38 -13.76
CA LYS A 51 8.54 14.02 -13.66
C LYS A 51 8.36 12.79 -12.78
N ALA A 52 7.46 12.91 -11.84
CA ALA A 52 7.17 11.88 -10.85
C ALA A 52 5.67 11.54 -10.83
N ILE A 53 5.40 10.31 -10.41
CA ILE A 53 4.08 9.82 -10.07
C ILE A 53 4.04 9.59 -8.57
N PHE A 54 3.13 10.28 -7.88
CA PHE A 54 2.88 10.08 -6.46
C PHE A 54 1.64 9.21 -6.29
N LYS A 55 1.78 8.11 -5.54
CA LYS A 55 0.72 7.11 -5.38
C LYS A 55 0.71 6.50 -3.99
N GLY A 56 -0.37 6.68 -3.27
CA GLY A 56 -0.66 5.93 -2.06
C GLY A 56 -1.40 4.63 -2.39
N CYS A 57 -1.09 3.56 -1.68
CA CYS A 57 -1.74 2.27 -1.86
C CYS A 57 -2.23 1.70 -0.52
N LYS A 58 -3.24 0.88 -0.57
CA LYS A 58 -3.90 0.25 0.58
C LYS A 58 -2.98 -0.66 1.40
N ASN A 59 -1.84 -1.08 0.82
CA ASN A 59 -0.78 -1.78 1.55
C ASN A 59 -0.02 -0.90 2.56
N GLY A 60 -0.35 0.39 2.63
CA GLY A 60 0.20 1.34 3.59
C GLY A 60 1.43 2.10 3.12
N PHE A 61 1.89 1.91 1.88
CA PHE A 61 3.02 2.65 1.34
C PHE A 61 2.61 3.82 0.46
N MET A 62 3.37 4.90 0.57
CA MET A 62 3.36 6.02 -0.35
C MET A 62 4.58 5.92 -1.27
N TYR A 63 4.34 5.97 -2.56
CA TYR A 63 5.36 5.82 -3.61
C TYR A 63 5.56 7.14 -4.35
N ALA A 64 6.83 7.48 -4.61
CA ALA A 64 7.20 8.44 -5.65
C ALA A 64 8.00 7.70 -6.73
N LEU A 65 7.42 7.53 -7.89
CA LEU A 65 8.00 6.80 -8.99
C LEU A 65 8.43 7.76 -10.11
N ASP A 66 9.57 7.48 -10.73
CA ASP A 66 9.96 8.16 -11.97
C ASP A 66 8.92 7.86 -13.07
N ALA A 67 8.30 8.90 -13.61
CA ALA A 67 7.23 8.73 -14.59
C ALA A 67 7.70 8.11 -15.91
N ALA A 68 8.99 8.16 -16.20
CA ALA A 68 9.56 7.58 -17.43
C ALA A 68 9.91 6.10 -17.30
N THR A 69 10.28 5.64 -16.10
CA THR A 69 10.86 4.31 -15.89
C THR A 69 10.08 3.43 -14.92
N GLY A 70 9.26 4.05 -14.03
CA GLY A 70 8.58 3.35 -12.95
C GLY A 70 9.48 3.05 -11.74
N GLU A 71 10.76 3.42 -11.80
CA GLU A 71 11.68 3.22 -10.67
C GLU A 71 11.34 4.20 -9.53
N PRO A 72 11.35 3.75 -8.27
CA PRO A 72 11.06 4.62 -7.15
C PRO A 72 12.20 5.60 -6.87
N PHE A 73 11.88 6.88 -6.78
CA PHE A 73 12.74 7.89 -6.18
C PHE A 73 12.84 7.64 -4.68
N TRP A 74 11.67 7.51 -4.04
CA TRP A 74 11.55 7.16 -2.63
C TRP A 74 10.23 6.42 -2.36
N ILE A 75 10.19 5.77 -1.20
CA ILE A 75 9.00 5.10 -0.69
C ILE A 75 8.90 5.41 0.79
N TYR A 76 7.73 5.85 1.22
CA TYR A 76 7.43 6.20 2.59
C TYR A 76 6.39 5.26 3.17
N HIS A 77 6.65 4.76 4.38
CA HIS A 77 5.68 4.00 5.17
C HIS A 77 5.29 4.82 6.40
N PRO A 78 4.02 5.24 6.55
CA PRO A 78 3.54 5.98 7.70
C PRO A 78 3.78 5.21 9.01
N PRO A 79 4.40 5.79 10.03
CA PRO A 79 4.64 5.11 11.30
C PRO A 79 3.36 4.67 12.04
N SER A 80 2.22 5.32 11.76
CA SER A 80 0.94 4.96 12.32
C SER A 80 0.32 3.69 11.72
N VAL A 81 0.80 3.28 10.56
CA VAL A 81 0.32 2.07 9.87
C VAL A 81 1.14 0.88 10.34
N TRP A 82 0.49 -0.05 11.02
CA TRP A 82 1.18 -1.24 11.52
C TRP A 82 1.39 -2.24 10.39
N LEU A 83 2.48 -2.97 10.48
CA LEU A 83 2.71 -4.12 9.63
C LEU A 83 1.99 -5.36 10.16
N PRO A 84 1.67 -6.34 9.29
CA PRO A 84 0.88 -7.51 9.67
C PRO A 84 1.45 -8.32 10.84
N GLN A 85 2.75 -8.25 11.06
CA GLN A 85 3.40 -8.98 12.15
C GLN A 85 4.04 -8.01 13.13
N PRO A 86 3.58 -7.97 14.40
CA PRO A 86 4.18 -7.12 15.42
C PRO A 86 5.67 -7.42 15.58
N GLY A 87 6.48 -6.38 15.60
CA GLY A 87 7.94 -6.48 15.79
C GLY A 87 8.75 -6.84 14.55
N MET A 88 8.12 -7.01 13.39
CA MET A 88 8.87 -7.07 12.13
C MET A 88 9.54 -5.74 11.82
N ALA A 89 10.75 -5.82 11.27
CA ALA A 89 11.31 -4.68 10.55
C ALA A 89 10.43 -4.36 9.33
N TYR A 90 10.32 -3.09 9.00
CA TYR A 90 9.63 -2.69 7.77
C TYR A 90 10.27 -3.40 6.57
N PRO A 91 9.45 -4.01 5.69
CA PRO A 91 10.00 -4.65 4.50
C PRO A 91 10.61 -3.59 3.59
N ASP A 92 11.71 -3.92 2.94
CA ASP A 92 12.19 -3.12 1.83
C ASP A 92 11.21 -3.24 0.65
N PRO A 93 10.47 -2.19 0.33
CA PRO A 93 9.45 -2.26 -0.72
C PRO A 93 10.04 -2.41 -2.14
N LYS A 94 11.37 -2.31 -2.27
CA LYS A 94 12.09 -2.65 -3.50
C LYS A 94 12.50 -4.13 -3.55
N ASN A 95 12.35 -4.85 -2.44
CA ASN A 95 12.68 -6.26 -2.33
C ASN A 95 11.42 -7.11 -2.26
N ILE A 96 11.15 -7.84 -3.35
CA ILE A 96 9.95 -8.68 -3.46
C ILE A 96 9.89 -9.78 -2.38
N GLU A 97 11.05 -10.30 -1.96
CA GLU A 97 11.11 -11.33 -0.92
C GLU A 97 10.77 -10.74 0.46
N ASP A 98 11.16 -9.49 0.72
CA ASP A 98 10.81 -8.77 1.94
C ASP A 98 9.30 -8.48 1.99
N LEU A 99 8.73 -8.03 0.87
CA LEU A 99 7.28 -7.82 0.76
C LEU A 99 6.52 -9.13 0.98
N GLN A 100 6.97 -10.24 0.41
CA GLN A 100 6.34 -11.55 0.59
C GLN A 100 6.42 -12.07 2.03
N ARG A 101 7.47 -11.72 2.77
CA ARG A 101 7.58 -12.05 4.20
C ARG A 101 6.63 -11.20 5.05
N ALA A 102 6.48 -9.94 4.72
CA ALA A 102 5.60 -9.04 5.46
C ALA A 102 4.12 -9.38 5.22
N TRP A 103 3.78 -9.73 3.99
CA TRP A 103 2.44 -10.15 3.59
C TRP A 103 2.48 -11.55 2.97
N PRO A 104 2.23 -12.60 3.77
CA PRO A 104 2.23 -13.97 3.27
C PRO A 104 1.35 -14.13 2.04
N THR A 105 1.86 -14.83 1.04
CA THR A 105 1.21 -15.02 -0.25
C THR A 105 0.67 -16.43 -0.45
N SER A 106 0.77 -17.29 0.57
CA SER A 106 0.29 -18.67 0.50
C SER A 106 -0.61 -18.98 1.69
N HIS A 107 -1.63 -19.79 1.43
CA HIS A 107 -2.43 -20.40 2.48
C HIS A 107 -1.84 -21.74 2.81
N VAL A 108 -1.23 -21.88 3.93
CA VAL A 108 -0.91 -23.18 4.50
C VAL A 108 -1.61 -23.25 5.85
N GLY A 109 -2.85 -23.73 5.86
CA GLY A 109 -3.65 -23.86 7.07
C GLY A 109 -4.24 -22.54 7.59
N GLU A 110 -4.85 -22.58 8.76
CA GLU A 110 -5.26 -21.38 9.49
C GLU A 110 -4.03 -20.67 10.01
N GLN A 111 -3.87 -19.43 9.60
CA GLN A 111 -2.85 -18.55 10.14
C GLN A 111 -3.54 -17.36 10.80
N ASP A 112 -3.48 -17.36 12.12
CA ASP A 112 -3.90 -16.21 12.89
C ASP A 112 -2.82 -15.13 12.83
N PHE A 113 -3.09 -14.02 12.20
CA PHE A 113 -2.22 -12.85 12.31
C PHE A 113 -3.04 -11.57 12.41
N ILE A 114 -2.47 -10.64 13.09
CA ILE A 114 -3.05 -9.30 13.18
C ILE A 114 -2.64 -8.58 11.91
N SER A 115 -3.57 -8.42 11.00
CA SER A 115 -3.40 -7.48 9.91
C SER A 115 -3.55 -6.09 10.49
N ALA A 116 -2.50 -5.35 10.44
CA ALA A 116 -2.48 -4.04 11.00
C ALA A 116 -3.35 -3.06 10.24
N ASN A 117 -3.75 -3.38 9.03
CA ASN A 117 -4.45 -2.39 8.26
C ASN A 117 -5.30 -2.97 7.16
N TYR A 118 -6.59 -2.94 7.37
CA TYR A 118 -7.52 -3.23 6.29
C TYR A 118 -7.54 -2.13 5.21
N ALA A 119 -7.09 -0.94 5.51
CA ALA A 119 -7.27 0.22 4.64
C ALA A 119 -6.03 1.13 4.39
N GLY A 120 -4.89 0.87 4.99
CA GLY A 120 -3.57 1.49 4.70
C GLY A 120 -3.54 3.01 4.53
N ILE A 121 -2.87 3.43 3.49
CA ILE A 121 -3.03 4.77 2.95
C ILE A 121 -4.31 4.74 2.16
N LEU A 122 -5.22 5.54 2.64
CA LEU A 122 -6.63 5.48 2.33
C LEU A 122 -6.97 5.53 0.86
N GLU A 123 -8.11 4.99 0.64
CA GLU A 123 -9.05 5.16 -0.45
C GLU A 123 -9.31 6.63 -0.83
N ALA A 124 -8.33 7.52 -0.54
CA ALA A 124 -8.37 8.93 -0.88
C ALA A 124 -7.14 9.32 -1.70
N ASP A 125 -7.34 10.27 -2.58
CA ASP A 125 -6.27 10.81 -3.38
C ASP A 125 -5.27 11.59 -2.50
N VAL A 126 -4.01 11.51 -2.89
CA VAL A 126 -2.94 12.34 -2.32
C VAL A 126 -3.06 13.75 -2.89
N ALA A 127 -2.91 14.77 -2.07
CA ALA A 127 -2.81 16.15 -2.54
C ALA A 127 -1.35 16.56 -2.69
N TYR A 128 -1.07 17.37 -3.72
CA TYR A 128 0.25 17.89 -4.02
C TYR A 128 0.19 19.39 -4.36
N ASP A 129 1.04 20.20 -3.75
CA ASP A 129 1.05 21.66 -3.95
C ASP A 129 2.28 22.18 -4.70
N GLY A 130 3.17 21.30 -5.13
CA GLY A 130 4.42 21.62 -5.79
C GLY A 130 5.66 21.31 -4.96
N ASP A 131 5.56 21.44 -3.64
CA ASP A 131 6.66 21.16 -2.69
C ASP A 131 6.33 20.07 -1.69
N ARG A 132 5.04 19.89 -1.40
CA ARG A 132 4.54 18.99 -0.35
C ARG A 132 3.50 18.04 -0.89
N LEU A 133 3.50 16.86 -0.26
CA LEU A 133 2.43 15.88 -0.40
C LEU A 133 1.65 15.79 0.90
N TYR A 134 0.34 15.64 0.79
CA TYR A 134 -0.57 15.48 1.90
C TYR A 134 -1.34 14.18 1.73
N LEU A 135 -1.28 13.32 2.73
CA LEU A 135 -1.94 12.02 2.70
C LEU A 135 -2.56 11.68 4.05
N GLY A 136 -3.65 10.97 4.00
CA GLY A 136 -4.26 10.36 5.17
C GLY A 136 -3.82 8.90 5.30
N ALA A 137 -3.42 8.48 6.48
CA ALA A 137 -3.21 7.08 6.81
C ALA A 137 -4.24 6.64 7.83
N TYR A 138 -4.90 5.54 7.53
CA TYR A 138 -5.94 4.96 8.36
C TYR A 138 -5.43 3.67 9.01
N ASN A 139 -5.53 3.60 10.32
CA ASN A 139 -5.13 2.44 11.09
C ASN A 139 -6.37 1.76 11.68
N MET A 140 -6.70 0.61 11.15
CA MET A 140 -7.80 -0.25 11.61
C MET A 140 -7.26 -1.67 11.83
N PRO A 141 -6.60 -1.92 12.97
CA PRO A 141 -6.10 -3.25 13.27
C PRO A 141 -7.24 -4.26 13.32
N VAL A 142 -7.09 -5.34 12.59
CA VAL A 142 -8.04 -6.46 12.58
C VAL A 142 -7.29 -7.77 12.69
N LYS A 143 -7.87 -8.75 13.37
CA LYS A 143 -7.35 -10.11 13.33
C LYS A 143 -7.91 -10.81 12.11
N VAL A 144 -7.02 -11.33 11.29
CA VAL A 144 -7.35 -12.01 10.04
C VAL A 144 -7.00 -13.47 10.14
N CYS A 145 -7.93 -14.35 9.78
CA CYS A 145 -7.70 -15.78 9.61
C CYS A 145 -7.69 -16.11 8.12
N VAL A 146 -6.70 -16.89 7.71
CA VAL A 146 -6.66 -17.44 6.37
C VAL A 146 -7.18 -18.86 6.43
N PRO A 147 -8.39 -19.17 5.93
CA PRO A 147 -8.94 -20.49 5.96
C PRO A 147 -8.18 -21.42 5.00
N GLU A 148 -8.12 -22.71 5.32
CA GLU A 148 -7.51 -23.73 4.46
C GLU A 148 -8.18 -23.78 3.07
N TYR A 149 -9.47 -23.48 3.04
CA TYR A 149 -10.26 -23.37 1.81
C TYR A 149 -10.92 -22.00 1.72
N PRO A 150 -10.98 -21.39 0.51
CA PRO A 150 -11.73 -20.18 0.31
C PRO A 150 -13.20 -20.43 0.67
N ASN A 151 -13.86 -19.40 1.24
CA ASN A 151 -15.29 -19.46 1.47
C ASN A 151 -16.07 -19.52 0.12
N ASP A 152 -17.39 -19.68 0.21
CA ASP A 152 -18.27 -19.81 -0.97
C ASP A 152 -18.21 -18.61 -1.93
N PHE A 153 -17.68 -17.48 -1.49
CA PHE A 153 -17.45 -16.30 -2.32
C PHE A 153 -16.03 -16.23 -2.92
N GLY A 154 -15.19 -17.24 -2.67
CA GLY A 154 -13.81 -17.25 -3.14
C GLY A 154 -12.87 -16.33 -2.35
N ASN A 155 -13.34 -15.67 -1.31
CA ASN A 155 -12.52 -14.85 -0.43
C ASN A 155 -11.54 -15.73 0.34
N THR A 156 -10.30 -15.32 0.37
CA THR A 156 -9.23 -16.01 1.05
C THR A 156 -8.95 -15.44 2.44
N LEU A 157 -9.57 -14.30 2.74
CA LEU A 157 -9.45 -13.61 4.01
C LEU A 157 -10.79 -13.61 4.75
N ASN A 158 -10.76 -14.07 5.99
CA ASN A 158 -11.87 -13.90 6.92
C ASN A 158 -11.38 -13.11 8.13
N MET A 159 -12.13 -12.12 8.54
CA MET A 159 -11.93 -11.51 9.84
C MET A 159 -12.38 -12.50 10.90
N CYS A 160 -11.44 -13.03 11.69
CA CYS A 160 -11.71 -14.08 12.68
C CYS A 160 -12.31 -13.56 13.96
N GLU A 161 -12.01 -12.32 14.30
CA GLU A 161 -12.50 -11.67 15.50
C GLU A 161 -13.07 -10.30 15.13
N SER A 162 -14.27 -10.04 15.69
CA SER A 162 -14.94 -8.77 15.54
C SER A 162 -14.39 -7.67 16.45
N ASP A 163 -13.45 -8.00 17.33
CA ASP A 163 -12.83 -7.02 18.21
C ASP A 163 -11.88 -6.12 17.38
N ARG A 164 -12.52 -5.11 16.84
CA ARG A 164 -11.78 -4.02 16.22
C ARG A 164 -11.06 -3.27 17.33
N HIS A 165 -9.75 -3.31 17.29
CA HIS A 165 -8.97 -2.35 18.07
C HIS A 165 -9.39 -0.93 17.70
N PRO A 166 -9.19 0.06 18.61
CA PRO A 166 -9.54 1.43 18.31
C PRO A 166 -8.97 1.86 16.97
N THR A 167 -9.83 2.32 16.10
CA THR A 167 -9.43 2.87 14.81
C THR A 167 -8.97 4.30 15.00
N ASN A 168 -7.90 4.67 14.32
CA ASN A 168 -7.41 6.02 14.30
C ASN A 168 -6.88 6.38 12.91
N SER A 169 -6.64 7.65 12.71
CA SER A 169 -6.09 8.16 11.47
C SER A 169 -4.97 9.15 11.76
N THR A 170 -4.07 9.31 10.83
CA THR A 170 -3.04 10.34 10.89
C THR A 170 -2.91 10.99 9.53
N ILE A 171 -2.93 12.31 9.51
CA ILE A 171 -2.63 13.07 8.30
C ILE A 171 -1.14 13.39 8.33
N TYR A 172 -0.48 13.21 7.20
CA TYR A 172 0.94 13.48 7.02
C TYR A 172 1.18 14.53 5.95
N GLY A 173 2.13 15.41 6.22
CA GLY A 173 2.74 16.27 5.22
C GLY A 173 4.17 15.81 4.96
N LEU A 174 4.46 15.40 3.73
CA LEU A 174 5.78 14.95 3.32
C LEU A 174 6.47 15.98 2.42
N ASP A 175 7.79 16.04 2.47
CA ASP A 175 8.58 16.71 1.44
C ASP A 175 8.50 15.89 0.14
N ALA A 176 8.09 16.52 -0.94
CA ALA A 176 7.86 15.81 -2.20
C ALA A 176 9.15 15.31 -2.86
N ASN A 177 10.29 15.96 -2.59
CA ASN A 177 11.58 15.55 -3.16
C ASN A 177 12.21 14.38 -2.40
N THR A 178 12.07 14.36 -1.08
CA THR A 178 12.78 13.38 -0.25
C THR A 178 11.89 12.28 0.30
N GLY A 179 10.57 12.51 0.37
CA GLY A 179 9.63 11.62 1.05
C GLY A 179 9.70 11.71 2.57
N GLU A 180 10.49 12.64 3.13
CA GLU A 180 10.61 12.79 4.57
C GLU A 180 9.35 13.45 5.16
N GLU A 181 8.96 12.97 6.35
CA GLU A 181 7.87 13.57 7.10
C GLU A 181 8.26 14.96 7.61
N VAL A 182 7.46 15.96 7.24
CA VAL A 182 7.63 17.34 7.71
C VAL A 182 6.77 17.59 8.94
N TRP A 183 5.57 17.04 8.94
CA TRP A 183 4.64 17.08 10.06
C TRP A 183 3.61 15.94 9.96
N SER A 184 3.01 15.66 11.08
CA SER A 184 1.85 14.77 11.16
C SER A 184 0.82 15.30 12.15
N TYR A 185 -0.44 14.90 11.94
CA TYR A 185 -1.56 15.23 12.81
C TYR A 185 -2.40 14.00 13.09
N PHE A 186 -2.43 13.58 14.35
CA PHE A 186 -3.20 12.43 14.82
C PHE A 186 -4.67 12.79 14.99
N ILE A 187 -5.55 11.88 14.59
CA ILE A 187 -7.01 11.95 14.74
C ILE A 187 -7.47 10.70 15.47
N ASP A 188 -8.09 10.90 16.65
CA ASP A 188 -8.74 9.83 17.39
C ASP A 188 -10.08 9.48 16.71
N GLY A 189 -10.03 8.47 15.87
CA GLY A 189 -11.15 8.04 15.04
C GLY A 189 -10.83 7.95 13.57
N VAL A 190 -11.86 7.70 12.76
CA VAL A 190 -11.74 7.53 11.31
C VAL A 190 -11.85 8.88 10.63
N ALA A 191 -10.85 9.25 9.85
CA ALA A 191 -10.94 10.31 8.85
C ALA A 191 -10.92 9.66 7.45
N TYR A 192 -12.02 9.83 6.72
CA TYR A 192 -12.13 9.52 5.30
C TYR A 192 -11.88 10.79 4.49
#